data_109641b9d53cf490caef666c8357a8b8
#
_entry.id   109641b9d53cf490caef666c8357a8b8
#
_cell.length_a   1.000
_cell.length_b   1.000
_cell.length_c   1.000
_cell.angle_alpha   90.00
_cell.angle_beta   90.00
_cell.angle_gamma   90.00
#
_symmetry.space_group_name_H-M   'P 1'
#
loop_
_entity.id
_entity.type
_entity.pdbx_description
1 polymer ?
#
loop_
_entity_poly.entity_id
_entity_poly.type
_entity_poly.pdbx_seq_one_letter_code
_entity_poly.pdbx_strand_id
1 'polypeptide(L)'
;MNKINIGCGWRNFGDDWIHIDGGDYEHLDYNDIADLSQFEDNSMELIYASHVIEYFDREQVVPLLAEWKRVLKPYGVLRLAVPNFPVLAGLYLQKKISLEQILGPLYGKMPMAHKTIYHKTTYDFDSLKKLLGSLDFCNVRHYDWRNTEHSQFDDHSQAYIPHMDKENGT
;
A
#
# COMPACT_ATOMS: atom_id res chain seq x y z
N MET A 1 -9.26 0.99 -19.13
CA MET A 1 -8.90 1.13 -17.71
C MET A 1 -7.41 1.47 -17.62
N ASN A 2 -7.07 2.53 -16.87
CA ASN A 2 -5.68 3.01 -16.76
C ASN A 2 -5.24 3.14 -15.29
N LYS A 3 -5.99 2.51 -14.37
CA LYS A 3 -5.74 2.57 -12.93
C LYS A 3 -5.66 1.15 -12.38
N ILE A 4 -4.68 0.90 -11.55
CA ILE A 4 -4.50 -0.39 -10.88
C ILE A 4 -4.61 -0.20 -9.37
N ASN A 5 -5.41 -1.05 -8.72
CA ASN A 5 -5.43 -1.23 -7.28
C ASN A 5 -4.71 -2.54 -6.95
N ILE A 6 -3.50 -2.43 -6.42
CA ILE A 6 -2.65 -3.58 -6.06
C ILE A 6 -2.80 -3.87 -4.57
N GLY A 7 -3.01 -5.14 -4.24
CA GLY A 7 -3.29 -5.56 -2.87
C GLY A 7 -4.68 -5.12 -2.40
N CYS A 8 -5.64 -5.16 -3.33
CA CYS A 8 -7.00 -4.66 -3.07
C CYS A 8 -7.77 -5.46 -2.02
N GLY A 9 -7.37 -6.71 -1.75
CA GLY A 9 -8.12 -7.61 -0.89
C GLY A 9 -9.54 -7.82 -1.43
N TRP A 10 -10.51 -7.78 -0.53
CA TRP A 10 -11.93 -7.92 -0.87
C TRP A 10 -12.59 -6.64 -1.42
N ARG A 11 -11.81 -5.55 -1.55
CA ARG A 11 -12.35 -4.23 -1.93
C ARG A 11 -12.37 -4.06 -3.43
N ASN A 12 -13.57 -3.91 -3.97
CA ASN A 12 -13.82 -3.63 -5.37
C ASN A 12 -14.05 -2.12 -5.56
N PHE A 13 -13.14 -1.44 -6.26
CA PHE A 13 -13.23 0.01 -6.55
C PHE A 13 -14.08 0.31 -7.79
N GLY A 14 -14.67 -0.72 -8.40
CA GLY A 14 -15.53 -0.60 -9.58
C GLY A 14 -14.79 -0.76 -10.90
N ASP A 15 -15.56 -0.71 -11.99
CA ASP A 15 -15.12 -1.09 -13.35
C ASP A 15 -14.05 -0.18 -13.96
N ASP A 16 -13.78 0.98 -13.36
CA ASP A 16 -12.72 1.88 -13.82
C ASP A 16 -11.32 1.46 -13.34
N TRP A 17 -11.24 0.45 -12.47
CA TRP A 17 -10.01 -0.05 -11.88
C TRP A 17 -9.71 -1.48 -12.31
N ILE A 18 -8.42 -1.78 -12.41
CA ILE A 18 -7.89 -3.14 -12.49
C ILE A 18 -7.53 -3.57 -11.08
N HIS A 19 -8.04 -4.72 -10.64
CA HIS A 19 -7.84 -5.23 -9.28
C HIS A 19 -6.86 -6.38 -9.28
N ILE A 20 -5.78 -6.24 -8.50
CA ILE A 20 -4.73 -7.25 -8.40
C ILE A 20 -4.48 -7.58 -6.92
N ASP A 21 -4.57 -8.85 -6.55
CA ASP A 21 -4.26 -9.31 -5.19
C ASP A 21 -3.81 -10.78 -5.21
N GLY A 22 -2.98 -11.18 -4.27
CA GLY A 22 -2.57 -12.59 -4.12
C GLY A 22 -3.60 -13.48 -3.41
N GLY A 23 -4.73 -12.93 -2.98
CA GLY A 23 -5.85 -13.67 -2.38
C GLY A 23 -6.76 -14.32 -3.42
N ASP A 24 -7.86 -14.87 -2.92
CA ASP A 24 -8.90 -15.51 -3.74
C ASP A 24 -10.20 -14.70 -3.60
N TYR A 25 -10.40 -13.74 -4.50
CA TYR A 25 -11.56 -12.85 -4.53
C TYR A 25 -12.16 -12.81 -5.93
N GLU A 26 -13.49 -12.87 -6.03
CA GLU A 26 -14.21 -12.98 -7.31
C GLU A 26 -14.00 -11.79 -8.26
N HIS A 27 -13.69 -10.62 -7.75
CA HIS A 27 -13.54 -9.39 -8.55
C HIS A 27 -12.12 -9.15 -9.06
N LEU A 28 -11.18 -10.05 -8.79
CA LEU A 28 -9.80 -9.87 -9.25
C LEU A 28 -9.68 -10.06 -10.75
N ASP A 29 -8.98 -9.12 -11.39
CA ASP A 29 -8.54 -9.26 -12.77
C ASP A 29 -7.28 -10.12 -12.89
N TYR A 30 -6.37 -9.99 -11.90
CA TYR A 30 -5.11 -10.74 -11.83
C TYR A 30 -4.75 -11.06 -10.39
N ASN A 31 -3.92 -12.09 -10.21
CA ASN A 31 -3.55 -12.61 -8.89
C ASN A 31 -2.05 -12.59 -8.56
N ASP A 32 -1.24 -11.93 -9.36
CA ASP A 32 0.18 -11.71 -9.05
C ASP A 32 0.52 -10.22 -9.03
N ILE A 33 0.84 -9.71 -7.84
CA ILE A 33 1.15 -8.30 -7.62
C ILE A 33 2.58 -7.91 -8.03
N ALA A 34 3.44 -8.88 -8.27
CA ALA A 34 4.84 -8.68 -8.62
C ALA A 34 5.07 -8.82 -10.13
N ASP A 35 4.23 -9.56 -10.83
CA ASP A 35 4.29 -9.73 -12.27
C ASP A 35 3.19 -8.89 -12.94
N LEU A 36 3.59 -7.82 -13.60
CA LEU A 36 2.73 -6.96 -14.42
C LEU A 36 3.05 -7.09 -15.92
N SER A 37 3.64 -8.20 -16.34
CA SER A 37 4.07 -8.44 -17.74
C SER A 37 2.92 -8.42 -18.75
N GLN A 38 1.67 -8.62 -18.30
CA GLN A 38 0.47 -8.48 -19.10
C GLN A 38 0.16 -7.02 -19.49
N PHE A 39 0.83 -6.04 -18.89
CA PHE A 39 0.67 -4.63 -19.22
C PHE A 39 1.89 -4.11 -19.99
N GLU A 40 1.62 -3.32 -21.00
CA GLU A 40 2.67 -2.64 -21.77
C GLU A 40 3.38 -1.58 -20.91
N ASP A 41 4.62 -1.26 -21.27
CA ASP A 41 5.35 -0.15 -20.68
C ASP A 41 4.56 1.16 -20.88
N ASN A 42 4.55 2.01 -19.86
CA ASN A 42 3.91 3.32 -19.93
C ASN A 42 2.40 3.27 -20.27
N SER A 43 1.69 2.26 -19.79
CA SER A 43 0.26 2.08 -20.06
C SER A 43 -0.67 2.62 -18.98
N MET A 44 -0.21 2.70 -17.71
CA MET A 44 -1.04 3.05 -16.56
C MET A 44 -0.86 4.51 -16.11
N GLU A 45 -1.95 5.14 -15.70
CA GLU A 45 -1.95 6.52 -15.17
C GLU A 45 -1.79 6.56 -13.66
N LEU A 46 -2.30 5.54 -12.98
CA LEU A 46 -2.27 5.44 -11.53
C LEU A 46 -2.07 3.98 -11.10
N ILE A 47 -1.12 3.77 -10.21
CA ILE A 47 -1.04 2.56 -9.38
C ILE A 47 -1.29 2.99 -7.94
N TYR A 48 -2.26 2.36 -7.31
CA TYR A 48 -2.56 2.50 -5.90
C TYR A 48 -2.26 1.20 -5.16
N ALA A 49 -1.59 1.30 -4.02
CA ALA A 49 -1.34 0.15 -3.14
C ALA A 49 -1.41 0.59 -1.67
N SER A 50 -2.31 -0.02 -0.92
CA SER A 50 -2.47 0.20 0.51
C SER A 50 -2.07 -1.05 1.27
N HIS A 51 -1.10 -0.92 2.17
CA HIS A 51 -0.58 -2.02 3.00
C HIS A 51 -0.10 -3.22 2.18
N VAL A 52 0.81 -2.96 1.22
CA VAL A 52 1.38 -3.98 0.33
C VAL A 52 2.88 -4.07 0.45
N ILE A 53 3.60 -2.95 0.29
CA ILE A 53 5.06 -2.98 0.14
C ILE A 53 5.79 -3.38 1.42
N GLU A 54 5.18 -3.24 2.57
CA GLU A 54 5.73 -3.69 3.85
C GLU A 54 5.78 -5.21 4.01
N TYR A 55 5.05 -5.98 3.19
CA TYR A 55 5.14 -7.44 3.14
C TYR A 55 6.37 -7.96 2.40
N PHE A 56 7.09 -7.07 1.71
CA PHE A 56 8.35 -7.36 1.03
C PHE A 56 9.53 -6.92 1.89
N ASP A 57 10.63 -7.67 1.85
CA ASP A 57 11.85 -7.21 2.47
C ASP A 57 12.54 -6.11 1.63
N ARG A 58 13.60 -5.54 2.19
CA ARG A 58 14.30 -4.39 1.60
C ARG A 58 14.96 -4.68 0.24
N GLU A 59 15.17 -5.96 -0.08
CA GLU A 59 15.73 -6.38 -1.37
C GLU A 59 14.61 -6.68 -2.37
N GLN A 60 13.55 -7.33 -1.93
CA GLN A 60 12.40 -7.73 -2.75
C GLN A 60 11.56 -6.53 -3.21
N VAL A 61 11.46 -5.47 -2.39
CA VAL A 61 10.66 -4.28 -2.73
C VAL A 61 11.22 -3.49 -3.92
N VAL A 62 12.54 -3.56 -4.15
CA VAL A 62 13.19 -2.82 -5.24
C VAL A 62 12.72 -3.30 -6.63
N PRO A 63 12.86 -4.60 -6.99
CA PRO A 63 12.35 -5.08 -8.27
C PRO A 63 10.83 -4.96 -8.39
N LEU A 64 10.08 -5.13 -7.31
CA LEU A 64 8.63 -4.91 -7.29
C LEU A 64 8.27 -3.49 -7.75
N LEU A 65 8.84 -2.47 -7.11
CA LEU A 65 8.58 -1.08 -7.46
C LEU A 65 9.14 -0.69 -8.83
N ALA A 66 10.21 -1.32 -9.29
CA ALA A 66 10.73 -1.13 -10.63
C ALA A 66 9.75 -1.63 -11.69
N GLU A 67 9.10 -2.77 -11.46
CA GLU A 67 8.06 -3.30 -12.35
C GLU A 67 6.81 -2.39 -12.36
N TRP A 68 6.37 -1.92 -11.19
CA TRP A 68 5.26 -0.97 -11.12
C TRP A 68 5.60 0.34 -11.86
N LYS A 69 6.85 0.80 -11.75
CA LYS A 69 7.31 1.97 -12.51
C LYS A 69 7.29 1.75 -14.01
N ARG A 70 7.70 0.56 -14.50
CA ARG A 70 7.71 0.23 -15.92
C ARG A 70 6.34 0.45 -16.58
N VAL A 71 5.28 0.01 -15.89
CA VAL A 71 3.91 0.15 -16.44
C VAL A 71 3.31 1.53 -16.27
N LEU A 72 3.84 2.37 -15.37
CA LEU A 72 3.36 3.74 -15.22
C LEU A 72 3.79 4.63 -16.39
N LYS A 73 2.85 5.41 -16.92
CA LYS A 73 3.13 6.44 -17.91
C LYS A 73 4.11 7.49 -17.37
N PRO A 74 4.81 8.22 -18.26
CA PRO A 74 5.44 9.48 -17.86
C PRO A 74 4.42 10.38 -17.16
N TYR A 75 4.78 10.89 -15.97
CA TYR A 75 3.90 11.65 -15.08
C TYR A 75 2.75 10.82 -14.44
N GLY A 76 2.72 9.51 -14.63
CA GLY A 76 1.81 8.62 -13.92
C GLY A 76 2.07 8.66 -12.40
N VAL A 77 1.08 8.31 -11.62
CA VAL A 77 1.10 8.43 -10.17
C VAL A 77 1.25 7.06 -9.53
N LEU A 78 2.25 6.90 -8.67
CA LEU A 78 2.29 5.82 -7.68
C LEU A 78 1.76 6.39 -6.35
N ARG A 79 0.67 5.84 -5.84
CA ARG A 79 0.06 6.23 -4.58
C ARG A 79 0.17 5.09 -3.59
N LEU A 80 0.85 5.32 -2.47
CA LEU A 80 1.13 4.31 -1.46
C LEU A 80 0.56 4.71 -0.11
N ALA A 81 0.02 3.75 0.63
CA ALA A 81 -0.26 3.87 2.05
C ALA A 81 0.46 2.74 2.79
N VAL A 82 1.23 3.11 3.81
CA VAL A 82 1.99 2.19 4.66
C VAL A 82 1.88 2.63 6.11
N PRO A 83 2.07 1.74 7.10
CA PRO A 83 2.12 2.13 8.50
C PRO A 83 3.16 3.23 8.74
N ASN A 84 2.76 4.29 9.42
CA ASN A 84 3.64 5.42 9.74
C ASN A 84 4.39 5.16 11.04
N PHE A 85 5.61 4.64 10.96
CA PHE A 85 6.39 4.26 12.14
C PHE A 85 6.60 5.41 13.14
N PRO A 86 6.97 6.65 12.76
CA PRO A 86 7.09 7.75 13.70
C PRO A 86 5.83 8.02 14.52
N VAL A 87 4.65 7.94 13.89
CA VAL A 87 3.38 8.13 14.59
C VAL A 87 3.14 6.98 15.58
N LEU A 88 3.34 5.74 15.17
CA LEU A 88 3.19 4.56 16.03
C LEU A 88 4.12 4.63 17.25
N ALA A 89 5.40 4.92 17.03
CA ALA A 89 6.40 5.06 18.08
C ALA A 89 6.07 6.22 19.02
N GLY A 90 5.66 7.35 18.47
CA GLY A 90 5.27 8.53 19.25
C GLY A 90 4.07 8.28 20.16
N LEU A 91 3.03 7.64 19.65
CA LEU A 91 1.84 7.28 20.44
C LEU A 91 2.18 6.29 21.55
N TYR A 92 3.02 5.30 21.27
CA TYR A 92 3.48 4.35 22.29
C TYR A 92 4.30 5.03 23.38
N LEU A 93 5.28 5.85 23.02
CA LEU A 93 6.12 6.58 23.99
C LEU A 93 5.32 7.56 24.85
N GLN A 94 4.26 8.16 24.29
CA GLN A 94 3.34 9.02 25.01
C GLN A 94 2.32 8.24 25.86
N LYS A 95 2.40 6.90 25.88
CA LYS A 95 1.47 5.99 26.58
C LYS A 95 0.00 6.16 26.15
N LYS A 96 -0.24 6.63 24.93
CA LYS A 96 -1.58 6.75 24.34
C LYS A 96 -2.10 5.41 23.81
N ILE A 97 -1.18 4.52 23.43
CA ILE A 97 -1.48 3.17 22.95
C ILE A 97 -0.55 2.15 23.62
N SER A 98 -1.02 0.91 23.72
CA SER A 98 -0.23 -0.21 24.24
C SER A 98 0.65 -0.84 23.14
N LEU A 99 1.62 -1.67 23.56
CA LEU A 99 2.40 -2.46 22.61
C LEU A 99 1.50 -3.37 21.76
N GLU A 100 0.49 -3.97 22.36
CA GLU A 100 -0.45 -4.86 21.66
C GLU A 100 -1.16 -4.15 20.50
N GLN A 101 -1.53 -2.88 20.69
CA GLN A 101 -2.22 -2.10 19.67
C GLN A 101 -1.34 -1.75 18.46
N ILE A 102 -0.01 -1.69 18.65
CA ILE A 102 0.92 -1.43 17.53
C ILE A 102 1.48 -2.69 16.87
N LEU A 103 1.27 -3.87 17.44
CA LEU A 103 1.76 -5.12 16.85
C LEU A 103 1.15 -5.37 15.46
N GLY A 104 -0.13 -5.09 15.28
CA GLY A 104 -0.80 -5.20 13.99
C GLY A 104 -0.15 -4.33 12.91
N PRO A 105 -0.11 -3.00 13.08
CA PRO A 105 0.56 -2.11 12.14
C PRO A 105 2.04 -2.44 11.89
N LEU A 106 2.78 -2.92 12.91
CA LEU A 106 4.21 -3.23 12.76
C LEU A 106 4.48 -4.56 12.06
N TYR A 107 3.73 -5.61 12.44
CA TYR A 107 4.03 -6.97 11.99
C TYR A 107 2.97 -7.53 11.05
N GLY A 108 1.84 -6.91 10.91
CA GLY A 108 0.71 -7.45 10.15
C GLY A 108 0.21 -8.76 10.78
N LYS A 109 -0.16 -9.66 10.01
CA LYS A 109 -0.59 -11.05 10.10
C LYS A 109 -1.81 -11.25 9.24
N MET A 110 -1.59 -11.67 8.02
CA MET A 110 -2.68 -11.88 7.08
C MET A 110 -2.63 -13.30 6.51
N PRO A 111 -3.76 -14.02 6.50
CA PRO A 111 -3.86 -15.25 5.72
C PRO A 111 -3.81 -14.90 4.23
N MET A 112 -2.96 -15.62 3.48
CA MET A 112 -2.83 -15.46 2.04
C MET A 112 -2.75 -16.86 1.41
N ALA A 113 -3.82 -17.27 0.77
CA ALA A 113 -3.99 -18.61 0.24
C ALA A 113 -3.68 -19.68 1.32
N HIS A 114 -2.56 -20.39 1.21
CA HIS A 114 -2.19 -21.48 2.11
C HIS A 114 -1.16 -21.10 3.18
N LYS A 115 -0.80 -19.83 3.29
CA LYS A 115 0.22 -19.34 4.24
C LYS A 115 -0.23 -18.09 4.98
N THR A 116 0.40 -17.83 6.11
CA THR A 116 0.28 -16.54 6.80
C THR A 116 1.48 -15.68 6.40
N ILE A 117 1.20 -14.45 6.02
CA ILE A 117 2.23 -13.45 5.70
C ILE A 117 2.29 -12.39 6.80
N TYR A 118 3.47 -11.80 6.93
CA TYR A 118 3.79 -10.78 7.93
C TYR A 118 4.53 -9.63 7.26
N HIS A 119 4.46 -8.44 7.85
CA HIS A 119 5.30 -7.32 7.45
C HIS A 119 6.78 -7.69 7.69
N LYS A 120 7.60 -7.49 6.68
CA LYS A 120 9.04 -7.73 6.70
C LYS A 120 9.83 -6.46 6.87
N THR A 121 9.18 -5.31 6.67
CA THR A 121 9.79 -4.00 6.82
C THR A 121 8.78 -2.98 7.32
N THR A 122 9.27 -1.82 7.76
CA THR A 122 8.44 -0.68 8.14
C THR A 122 9.07 0.60 7.59
N TYR A 123 8.27 1.63 7.42
CA TYR A 123 8.65 2.86 6.75
C TYR A 123 8.36 4.09 7.60
N ASP A 124 9.18 5.10 7.38
CA ASP A 124 8.85 6.50 7.58
C ASP A 124 8.87 7.23 6.24
N PHE A 125 8.48 8.49 6.24
CA PHE A 125 8.43 9.27 5.00
C PHE A 125 9.80 9.40 4.33
N ASP A 126 10.86 9.61 5.11
CA ASP A 126 12.19 9.85 4.58
C ASP A 126 12.81 8.58 3.96
N SER A 127 12.66 7.44 4.61
CA SER A 127 13.11 6.14 4.08
C SER A 127 12.35 5.74 2.83
N LEU A 128 11.01 5.93 2.83
CA LEU A 128 10.19 5.66 1.65
C LEU A 128 10.53 6.60 0.50
N LYS A 129 10.71 7.90 0.77
CA LYS A 129 11.13 8.88 -0.22
C LYS A 129 12.50 8.55 -0.82
N LYS A 130 13.45 8.11 0.01
CA LYS A 130 14.78 7.67 -0.44
C LYS A 130 14.68 6.43 -1.35
N LEU A 131 13.89 5.43 -0.96
CA LEU A 131 13.64 4.22 -1.76
C LEU A 131 13.04 4.59 -3.12
N LEU A 132 11.96 5.37 -3.13
CA LEU A 132 11.30 5.79 -4.36
C LEU A 132 12.22 6.63 -5.24
N GLY A 133 13.00 7.54 -4.66
CA GLY A 133 13.98 8.35 -5.36
C GLY A 133 15.10 7.53 -6.01
N SER A 134 15.52 6.43 -5.39
CA SER A 134 16.52 5.51 -5.97
C SER A 134 16.01 4.78 -7.22
N LEU A 135 14.72 4.75 -7.42
CA LEU A 135 14.02 4.20 -8.58
C LEU A 135 13.51 5.30 -9.54
N ASP A 136 14.03 6.53 -9.42
CA ASP A 136 13.68 7.72 -10.21
C ASP A 136 12.19 8.11 -10.13
N PHE A 137 11.49 7.78 -9.05
CA PHE A 137 10.23 8.45 -8.75
C PHE A 137 10.53 9.87 -8.27
N CYS A 138 9.83 10.85 -8.79
CA CYS A 138 10.00 12.25 -8.43
C CYS A 138 8.74 12.81 -7.74
N ASN A 139 8.87 13.99 -7.15
CA ASN A 139 7.75 14.70 -6.50
C ASN A 139 7.07 13.90 -5.38
N VAL A 140 7.85 13.11 -4.62
CA VAL A 140 7.34 12.33 -3.51
C VAL A 140 6.82 13.26 -2.41
N ARG A 141 5.55 13.13 -2.08
CA ARG A 141 4.84 13.98 -1.11
C ARG A 141 3.72 13.21 -0.41
N HIS A 142 3.31 13.68 0.74
CA HIS A 142 2.08 13.20 1.37
C HIS A 142 0.85 13.55 0.52
N TYR A 143 -0.17 12.73 0.58
CA TYR A 143 -1.47 13.02 0.03
C TYR A 143 -2.56 12.93 1.11
N ASP A 144 -3.65 13.65 0.92
CA ASP A 144 -4.84 13.50 1.77
C ASP A 144 -5.76 12.47 1.11
N TRP A 145 -5.98 11.34 1.78
CA TRP A 145 -6.83 10.28 1.29
C TRP A 145 -8.27 10.73 1.00
N ARG A 146 -8.76 11.76 1.73
CA ARG A 146 -10.11 12.32 1.53
C ARG A 146 -10.29 12.95 0.15
N ASN A 147 -9.20 13.37 -0.47
CA ASN A 147 -9.17 14.01 -1.78
C ASN A 147 -8.80 13.02 -2.91
N THR A 148 -9.08 11.72 -2.72
CA THR A 148 -8.83 10.69 -3.72
C THR A 148 -10.14 10.14 -4.29
N GLU A 149 -10.09 9.60 -5.51
CA GLU A 149 -11.22 8.97 -6.17
C GLU A 149 -11.70 7.70 -5.47
N HIS A 150 -10.87 7.14 -4.59
CA HIS A 150 -11.20 5.93 -3.80
C HIS A 150 -11.47 6.23 -2.31
N SER A 151 -11.64 7.47 -1.93
CA SER A 151 -11.82 7.92 -0.53
C SER A 151 -13.01 7.30 0.21
N GLN A 152 -13.99 6.80 -0.54
CA GLN A 152 -15.17 6.12 0.01
C GLN A 152 -14.89 4.70 0.50
N PHE A 153 -13.77 4.11 0.08
CA PHE A 153 -13.41 2.75 0.49
C PHE A 153 -12.47 2.79 1.69
N ASP A 154 -12.83 2.05 2.72
CA ASP A 154 -11.94 1.85 3.86
C ASP A 154 -10.99 0.68 3.58
N ASP A 155 -9.78 1.01 3.27
CA ASP A 155 -8.71 0.08 2.89
C ASP A 155 -7.48 0.20 3.79
N HIS A 156 -7.65 0.67 5.01
CA HIS A 156 -6.61 0.96 5.98
C HIS A 156 -5.71 2.17 5.63
N SER A 157 -5.85 2.81 4.47
CA SER A 157 -5.11 4.04 4.16
C SER A 157 -5.49 5.19 5.08
N GLN A 158 -6.64 5.09 5.70
CA GLN A 158 -7.17 6.05 6.65
C GLN A 158 -6.55 5.92 8.06
N ALA A 159 -5.91 4.82 8.34
CA ALA A 159 -5.01 4.49 9.45
C ALA A 159 -5.29 5.13 10.80
N TYR A 160 -6.34 4.71 11.45
CA TYR A 160 -6.65 5.13 12.82
C TYR A 160 -6.11 4.14 13.85
N ILE A 161 -5.71 4.68 15.00
CA ILE A 161 -5.41 3.89 16.17
C ILE A 161 -6.30 4.38 17.33
N PRO A 162 -7.10 3.52 17.96
CA PRO A 162 -7.24 2.08 17.63
C PRO A 162 -7.81 1.85 16.22
N HIS A 163 -7.46 0.71 15.67
CA HIS A 163 -7.80 0.37 14.30
C HIS A 163 -9.29 0.56 14.01
N MET A 164 -9.59 1.27 12.91
CA MET A 164 -10.94 1.58 12.44
C MET A 164 -11.78 2.50 13.33
N ASP A 165 -11.24 3.08 14.39
CA ASP A 165 -11.94 4.10 15.16
C ASP A 165 -11.74 5.49 14.52
N LYS A 166 -12.67 5.86 13.65
CA LYS A 166 -12.64 7.12 12.90
C LYS A 166 -13.04 8.34 13.76
N GLU A 167 -13.66 8.13 14.89
CA GLU A 167 -14.13 9.21 15.78
C GLU A 167 -13.08 9.61 16.79
N ASN A 168 -12.37 8.63 17.37
CA ASN A 168 -11.41 8.85 18.45
C ASN A 168 -9.96 8.44 18.07
N GLY A 169 -9.77 7.84 16.90
CA GLY A 169 -8.46 7.43 16.40
C GLY A 169 -7.56 8.60 15.99
N THR A 170 -6.24 8.35 16.00
CA THR A 170 -5.20 9.32 15.64
C THR A 170 -4.34 8.82 14.50
#